data_d5737f1df87c0fef7b6052bc12124b56
#
_entry.id   d5737f1df87c0fef7b6052bc12124b56
#
_cell.length_a   1.000
_cell.length_b   1.000
_cell.length_c   1.000
_cell.angle_alpha   90.00
_cell.angle_beta   90.00
_cell.angle_gamma   90.00
#
_symmetry.space_group_name_H-M   'P 1'
#
loop_
_entity.id
_entity.type
_entity.pdbx_description
1 polymer ?
#
loop_
_entity_poly.entity_id
_entity_poly.type
_entity_poly.pdbx_seq_one_letter_code
_entity_poly.pdbx_strand_id
1 'polypeptide(L)'
;MMKPFIYDYTLEQLTDWVKESGEPAFRAGQIYDWLYVKRVQSFEEMTNLSKSLRDKLMEHFEFVTLKEITNMKSQDGTVKFLFGLHDNHAIETVIMRHNYGNSVCVTTQVGCRIGCTFCASTLGGLKRNLTAGEIIAQVVYAQKLLDAEDERVSSIVIMGSGEPFENYDATMTFLRTMIHPKGLNIGQRHITVSTSGIVPSMYKFADEDTQINLAISIHAPNDELRSKLMPVNRRFPFKEVIDACHYYIAKTGRRITFEYALIGSVNDRPEHAEELADVLKDMLCHVNLIPVNYVPERNYVRTPRDDIFEFQRILTKKGINATIRREQGHDIAAACGQLRAKHMESTGTR
;
A
#
# COMPACT_ATOMS: atom_id res chain seq x y z
N MET A 1 -23.50 -17.32 8.33
CA MET A 1 -22.34 -16.41 8.49
C MET A 1 -21.34 -16.78 7.41
N MET A 2 -20.66 -15.82 6.82
CA MET A 2 -19.55 -16.07 5.90
C MET A 2 -18.38 -16.69 6.72
N LYS A 3 -17.72 -17.69 6.18
CA LYS A 3 -16.53 -18.27 6.81
C LYS A 3 -15.37 -17.24 6.77
N PRO A 4 -14.45 -17.25 7.74
CA PRO A 4 -13.27 -16.43 7.67
C PRO A 4 -12.36 -16.88 6.52
N PHE A 5 -11.65 -15.93 5.92
CA PHE A 5 -10.64 -16.27 4.93
C PHE A 5 -9.40 -16.85 5.59
N ILE A 6 -8.84 -17.93 5.04
CA ILE A 6 -7.63 -18.56 5.58
C ILE A 6 -6.43 -17.59 5.60
N TYR A 7 -6.34 -16.68 4.65
CA TYR A 7 -5.30 -15.66 4.58
C TYR A 7 -5.44 -14.55 5.65
N ASP A 8 -6.57 -14.47 6.37
CA ASP A 8 -6.72 -13.52 7.49
C ASP A 8 -5.95 -13.96 8.74
N TYR A 9 -5.47 -15.21 8.78
CA TYR A 9 -4.81 -15.80 9.93
C TYR A 9 -3.27 -15.75 9.82
N THR A 10 -2.64 -15.21 10.86
CA THR A 10 -1.19 -15.35 11.03
C THR A 10 -0.82 -16.80 11.31
N LEU A 11 0.48 -17.15 11.23
CA LEU A 11 0.93 -18.49 11.57
C LEU A 11 0.60 -18.87 13.02
N GLU A 12 0.70 -17.92 13.96
CA GLU A 12 0.35 -18.12 15.37
C GLU A 12 -1.14 -18.46 15.52
N GLN A 13 -2.01 -17.62 14.97
CA GLN A 13 -3.46 -17.83 15.01
C GLN A 13 -3.86 -19.16 14.34
N LEU A 14 -3.23 -19.49 13.21
CA LEU A 14 -3.46 -20.77 12.54
C LEU A 14 -2.94 -21.94 13.38
N THR A 15 -1.85 -21.77 14.11
CA THR A 15 -1.32 -22.79 15.03
C THR A 15 -2.29 -23.05 16.18
N ASP A 16 -2.90 -22.02 16.72
CA ASP A 16 -3.88 -22.18 17.79
C ASP A 16 -5.16 -22.85 17.29
N TRP A 17 -5.66 -22.44 16.12
CA TRP A 17 -6.81 -23.12 15.49
C TRP A 17 -6.54 -24.60 15.20
N VAL A 18 -5.33 -24.95 14.72
CA VAL A 18 -4.92 -26.33 14.46
C VAL A 18 -4.95 -27.16 15.75
N LYS A 19 -4.43 -26.63 16.86
CA LYS A 19 -4.47 -27.30 18.17
C LYS A 19 -5.91 -27.49 18.67
N GLU A 20 -6.74 -26.45 18.58
CA GLU A 20 -8.17 -26.52 18.97
C GLU A 20 -8.94 -27.53 18.11
N SER A 21 -8.53 -27.73 16.85
CA SER A 21 -9.06 -28.77 15.96
C SER A 21 -8.57 -30.19 16.29
N GLY A 22 -7.75 -30.37 17.33
CA GLY A 22 -7.22 -31.66 17.75
C GLY A 22 -6.05 -32.17 16.89
N GLU A 23 -5.38 -31.29 16.17
CA GLU A 23 -4.26 -31.64 15.29
C GLU A 23 -2.91 -31.14 15.86
N PRO A 24 -1.80 -31.82 15.56
CA PRO A 24 -0.47 -31.37 16.01
C PRO A 24 -0.10 -29.98 15.46
N ALA A 25 0.47 -29.12 16.30
CA ALA A 25 0.82 -27.74 15.99
C ALA A 25 1.64 -27.55 14.69
N PHE A 26 2.53 -28.51 14.37
CA PHE A 26 3.35 -28.43 13.15
C PHE A 26 2.56 -28.42 11.85
N ARG A 27 1.29 -28.86 11.88
CA ARG A 27 0.39 -28.84 10.72
C ARG A 27 0.11 -27.41 10.24
N ALA A 28 0.09 -26.44 11.15
CA ALA A 28 -0.03 -25.04 10.77
C ALA A 28 1.11 -24.59 9.83
N GLY A 29 2.34 -25.02 10.11
CA GLY A 29 3.49 -24.76 9.24
C GLY A 29 3.35 -25.39 7.84
N GLN A 30 2.75 -26.61 7.76
CA GLN A 30 2.47 -27.26 6.48
C GLN A 30 1.37 -26.52 5.69
N ILE A 31 0.30 -26.07 6.37
CA ILE A 31 -0.74 -25.26 5.73
C ILE A 31 -0.14 -23.96 5.20
N TYR A 32 0.71 -23.30 5.99
CA TYR A 32 1.38 -22.06 5.61
C TYR A 32 2.29 -22.22 4.38
N ASP A 33 3.01 -23.35 4.30
CA ASP A 33 3.80 -23.71 3.12
C ASP A 33 2.93 -23.84 1.85
N TRP A 34 1.76 -24.50 1.98
CA TRP A 34 0.80 -24.60 0.88
C TRP A 34 0.28 -23.24 0.44
N LEU A 35 -0.02 -22.34 1.38
CA LEU A 35 -0.56 -21.02 1.09
C LEU A 35 0.47 -20.10 0.41
N TYR A 36 1.70 -20.04 0.93
CA TYR A 36 2.65 -18.99 0.57
C TYR A 36 3.82 -19.47 -0.30
N VAL A 37 4.22 -20.74 -0.20
CA VAL A 37 5.28 -21.31 -1.04
C VAL A 37 4.69 -21.98 -2.29
N LYS A 38 3.69 -22.83 -2.12
CA LYS A 38 3.05 -23.52 -3.25
C LYS A 38 1.89 -22.74 -3.88
N ARG A 39 1.31 -21.80 -3.12
CA ARG A 39 0.27 -20.87 -3.59
C ARG A 39 -0.93 -21.59 -4.23
N VAL A 40 -1.39 -22.64 -3.53
CA VAL A 40 -2.59 -23.39 -3.95
C VAL A 40 -3.85 -22.55 -3.86
N GLN A 41 -4.87 -22.96 -4.57
CA GLN A 41 -6.16 -22.27 -4.63
C GLN A 41 -7.30 -23.04 -3.97
N SER A 42 -7.02 -24.25 -3.50
CA SER A 42 -8.01 -25.06 -2.78
C SER A 42 -7.35 -25.91 -1.68
N PHE A 43 -8.15 -26.32 -0.69
CA PHE A 43 -7.65 -27.18 0.38
C PHE A 43 -7.39 -28.61 -0.09
N GLU A 44 -8.06 -29.06 -1.16
CA GLU A 44 -7.88 -30.37 -1.78
C GLU A 44 -6.45 -30.54 -2.31
N GLU A 45 -5.83 -29.50 -2.79
CA GLU A 45 -4.45 -29.50 -3.30
C GLU A 45 -3.42 -29.78 -2.19
N MET A 46 -3.77 -29.60 -0.91
CA MET A 46 -2.87 -29.80 0.24
C MET A 46 -2.65 -31.29 0.54
N THR A 47 -2.06 -32.01 -0.40
CA THR A 47 -2.03 -33.50 -0.43
C THR A 47 -1.25 -34.16 0.68
N ASN A 48 -0.33 -33.47 1.38
CA ASN A 48 0.39 -33.99 2.54
C ASN A 48 -0.39 -33.81 3.86
N LEU A 49 -1.58 -33.21 3.82
CA LEU A 49 -2.50 -33.12 4.94
C LEU A 49 -3.49 -34.30 4.89
N SER A 50 -3.90 -34.81 6.05
CA SER A 50 -4.93 -35.84 6.13
C SER A 50 -6.24 -35.34 5.52
N LYS A 51 -7.05 -36.25 4.98
CA LYS A 51 -8.38 -35.89 4.49
C LYS A 51 -9.21 -35.22 5.57
N SER A 52 -9.18 -35.76 6.80
CA SER A 52 -9.91 -35.18 7.94
C SER A 52 -9.51 -33.72 8.22
N LEU A 53 -8.22 -33.39 8.16
CA LEU A 53 -7.78 -32.00 8.37
C LEU A 53 -8.21 -31.09 7.22
N ARG A 54 -8.15 -31.56 5.98
CA ARG A 54 -8.64 -30.79 4.82
C ARG A 54 -10.14 -30.53 4.90
N ASP A 55 -10.92 -31.55 5.34
CA ASP A 55 -12.36 -31.39 5.54
C ASP A 55 -12.66 -30.33 6.62
N LYS A 56 -11.92 -30.34 7.76
CA LYS A 56 -12.01 -29.31 8.81
C LYS A 56 -11.66 -27.91 8.27
N LEU A 57 -10.62 -27.80 7.43
CA LEU A 57 -10.24 -26.55 6.80
C LEU A 57 -11.37 -26.02 5.89
N MET A 58 -11.94 -26.86 5.05
CA MET A 58 -13.07 -26.51 4.20
C MET A 58 -14.32 -26.15 4.98
N GLU A 59 -14.55 -26.79 6.12
CA GLU A 59 -15.69 -26.46 6.99
C GLU A 59 -15.54 -25.09 7.64
N HIS A 60 -14.33 -24.72 8.06
CA HIS A 60 -14.09 -23.51 8.83
C HIS A 60 -13.69 -22.29 7.99
N PHE A 61 -12.90 -22.48 6.93
CA PHE A 61 -12.30 -21.40 6.15
C PHE A 61 -12.78 -21.36 4.70
N GLU A 62 -12.57 -20.19 4.11
CA GLU A 62 -12.63 -19.98 2.66
C GLU A 62 -11.29 -19.43 2.15
N PHE A 63 -10.99 -19.69 0.88
CA PHE A 63 -9.91 -18.96 0.18
C PHE A 63 -10.42 -17.60 -0.26
N VAL A 64 -9.57 -16.56 -0.16
CA VAL A 64 -9.83 -15.29 -0.82
C VAL A 64 -9.74 -15.51 -2.32
N THR A 65 -10.79 -15.24 -3.03
CA THR A 65 -10.79 -15.30 -4.49
C THR A 65 -10.77 -13.86 -5.04
N LEU A 66 -9.63 -13.44 -5.55
CA LEU A 66 -9.52 -12.25 -6.39
C LEU A 66 -9.85 -12.68 -7.83
N LYS A 67 -11.01 -12.27 -8.33
CA LYS A 67 -11.39 -12.52 -9.72
C LYS A 67 -10.78 -11.43 -10.60
N GLU A 68 -9.80 -11.78 -11.43
CA GLU A 68 -9.33 -10.85 -12.44
C GLU A 68 -10.47 -10.48 -13.40
N ILE A 69 -10.84 -9.19 -13.41
CA ILE A 69 -11.83 -8.64 -14.33
C ILE A 69 -11.13 -8.24 -15.62
N THR A 70 -10.00 -7.53 -15.49
CA THR A 70 -9.16 -7.09 -16.61
C THR A 70 -7.76 -6.74 -16.12
N ASN A 71 -6.82 -6.70 -17.03
CA ASN A 71 -5.50 -6.13 -16.80
C ASN A 71 -5.10 -5.20 -17.94
N MET A 72 -4.17 -4.30 -17.65
CA MET A 72 -3.57 -3.38 -18.62
C MET A 72 -2.07 -3.42 -18.46
N LYS A 73 -1.34 -3.55 -19.57
CA LYS A 73 0.12 -3.58 -19.60
C LYS A 73 0.65 -2.31 -20.26
N SER A 74 1.51 -1.59 -19.54
CA SER A 74 2.23 -0.40 -20.00
C SER A 74 3.43 -0.77 -20.88
N GLN A 75 3.87 0.19 -21.70
CA GLN A 75 5.10 0.06 -22.47
C GLN A 75 6.36 -0.11 -21.62
N ASP A 76 6.35 0.39 -20.38
CA ASP A 76 7.46 0.26 -19.42
C ASP A 76 7.45 -1.08 -18.64
N GLY A 77 6.53 -1.98 -18.98
CA GLY A 77 6.38 -3.29 -18.34
C GLY A 77 5.51 -3.30 -17.09
N THR A 78 5.02 -2.14 -16.63
CA THR A 78 4.05 -2.06 -15.53
C THR A 78 2.75 -2.74 -15.93
N VAL A 79 2.16 -3.52 -15.01
CA VAL A 79 0.86 -4.16 -15.23
C VAL A 79 -0.09 -3.75 -14.11
N LYS A 80 -1.23 -3.21 -14.49
CA LYS A 80 -2.33 -2.89 -13.58
C LYS A 80 -3.43 -3.93 -13.72
N PHE A 81 -3.85 -4.51 -12.62
CA PHE A 81 -4.96 -5.45 -12.51
C PHE A 81 -6.16 -4.78 -11.88
N LEU A 82 -7.34 -5.10 -12.38
CA LEU A 82 -8.61 -4.84 -11.73
C LEU A 82 -9.17 -6.16 -11.24
N PHE A 83 -9.33 -6.30 -9.93
CA PHE A 83 -9.86 -7.49 -9.28
C PHE A 83 -11.27 -7.25 -8.74
N GLY A 84 -12.16 -8.17 -9.01
CA GLY A 84 -13.46 -8.27 -8.36
C GLY A 84 -13.34 -8.99 -7.02
N LEU A 85 -14.03 -8.47 -6.01
CA LEU A 85 -14.14 -9.05 -4.68
C LEU A 85 -15.47 -9.82 -4.55
N HIS A 86 -15.60 -10.64 -3.49
CA HIS A 86 -16.77 -11.48 -3.22
C HIS A 86 -18.08 -10.70 -3.05
N ASP A 87 -18.00 -9.42 -2.68
CA ASP A 87 -19.13 -8.52 -2.42
C ASP A 87 -19.45 -7.58 -3.59
N ASN A 88 -19.01 -7.91 -4.79
CA ASN A 88 -19.16 -7.13 -6.03
C ASN A 88 -18.43 -5.78 -6.03
N HIS A 89 -17.57 -5.50 -5.07
CA HIS A 89 -16.63 -4.39 -5.20
C HIS A 89 -15.42 -4.80 -6.05
N ALA A 90 -14.67 -3.80 -6.47
CA ALA A 90 -13.43 -4.02 -7.20
C ALA A 90 -12.28 -3.19 -6.62
N ILE A 91 -11.06 -3.71 -6.77
CA ILE A 91 -9.82 -3.06 -6.36
C ILE A 91 -8.78 -3.13 -7.47
N GLU A 92 -7.83 -2.22 -7.45
CA GLU A 92 -6.70 -2.23 -8.37
C GLU A 92 -5.40 -2.55 -7.64
N THR A 93 -4.55 -3.32 -8.30
CA THR A 93 -3.20 -3.71 -7.87
C THR A 93 -2.25 -3.48 -9.03
N VAL A 94 -1.03 -3.02 -8.76
CA VAL A 94 -0.06 -2.72 -9.80
C VAL A 94 1.24 -3.50 -9.56
N ILE A 95 1.72 -4.19 -10.58
CA ILE A 95 3.07 -4.77 -10.62
C ILE A 95 3.95 -3.82 -11.44
N MET A 96 5.03 -3.36 -10.82
CA MET A 96 6.03 -2.47 -11.42
C MET A 96 7.34 -3.22 -11.60
N ARG A 97 7.89 -3.17 -12.80
CA ARG A 97 9.17 -3.80 -13.13
C ARG A 97 10.30 -2.80 -13.03
N HIS A 98 11.34 -3.17 -12.30
CA HIS A 98 12.55 -2.37 -12.13
C HIS A 98 13.79 -3.21 -12.43
N ASN A 99 14.90 -2.56 -12.74
CA ASN A 99 16.17 -3.26 -12.94
C ASN A 99 16.68 -4.00 -11.68
N TYR A 100 16.16 -3.63 -10.50
CA TYR A 100 16.50 -4.21 -9.19
C TYR A 100 15.44 -5.18 -8.66
N GLY A 101 14.42 -5.51 -9.45
CA GLY A 101 13.37 -6.48 -9.11
C GLY A 101 11.95 -5.93 -9.27
N ASN A 102 10.96 -6.70 -8.86
CA ASN A 102 9.56 -6.40 -9.05
C ASN A 102 8.93 -5.82 -7.78
N SER A 103 8.22 -4.71 -7.92
CA SER A 103 7.45 -4.07 -6.84
C SER A 103 5.95 -4.30 -7.03
N VAL A 104 5.25 -4.56 -5.94
CA VAL A 104 3.77 -4.64 -5.95
C VAL A 104 3.20 -3.47 -5.17
N CYS A 105 2.34 -2.68 -5.81
CA CYS A 105 1.54 -1.65 -5.16
C CYS A 105 0.18 -2.22 -4.79
N VAL A 106 -0.10 -2.29 -3.47
CA VAL A 106 -1.31 -2.90 -2.93
C VAL A 106 -2.32 -1.86 -2.42
N THR A 107 -3.58 -2.20 -2.57
CA THR A 107 -4.75 -1.48 -2.08
C THR A 107 -5.15 -2.02 -0.70
N THR A 108 -5.58 -1.15 0.22
CA THR A 108 -6.00 -1.52 1.58
C THR A 108 -7.49 -1.27 1.88
N GLN A 109 -8.16 -0.51 1.02
CA GLN A 109 -9.57 -0.17 1.18
C GLN A 109 -10.27 -0.14 -0.17
N VAL A 110 -11.56 -0.40 -0.21
CA VAL A 110 -12.40 -0.10 -1.36
C VAL A 110 -12.77 1.38 -1.28
N GLY A 111 -12.12 2.21 -2.11
CA GLY A 111 -12.18 3.67 -2.03
C GLY A 111 -11.34 4.23 -0.87
N CYS A 112 -11.51 5.54 -0.59
CA CYS A 112 -10.77 6.22 0.47
C CYS A 112 -11.57 7.44 0.98
N ARG A 113 -11.61 7.66 2.28
CA ARG A 113 -12.31 8.80 2.88
C ARG A 113 -11.43 9.98 3.25
N ILE A 114 -10.12 9.89 3.03
CA ILE A 114 -9.16 10.95 3.40
C ILE A 114 -9.47 12.26 2.66
N GLY A 115 -10.01 12.17 1.44
CA GLY A 115 -10.51 13.32 0.72
C GLY A 115 -9.45 14.15 0.01
N CYS A 116 -8.23 13.62 -0.20
CA CYS A 116 -7.19 14.33 -0.96
C CYS A 116 -7.74 14.79 -2.31
N THR A 117 -7.66 16.12 -2.55
CA THR A 117 -8.36 16.76 -3.67
C THR A 117 -7.79 16.41 -5.05
N PHE A 118 -6.57 15.87 -5.09
CA PHE A 118 -5.87 15.45 -6.31
C PHE A 118 -5.94 13.94 -6.59
N CYS A 119 -6.51 13.14 -5.68
CA CYS A 119 -6.48 11.68 -5.76
C CYS A 119 -7.81 11.11 -6.28
N ALA A 120 -7.73 10.18 -7.25
CA ALA A 120 -8.89 9.50 -7.82
C ALA A 120 -9.55 8.53 -6.83
N SER A 121 -8.79 7.91 -5.92
CA SER A 121 -9.31 6.95 -4.93
C SER A 121 -10.34 7.55 -3.99
N THR A 122 -10.39 8.89 -3.86
CA THR A 122 -11.33 9.59 -2.97
C THR A 122 -12.66 9.96 -3.63
N LEU A 123 -12.78 9.81 -4.95
CA LEU A 123 -13.97 10.23 -5.72
C LEU A 123 -15.26 9.52 -5.28
N GLY A 124 -15.18 8.22 -5.00
CA GLY A 124 -16.32 7.41 -4.56
C GLY A 124 -16.47 7.31 -3.03
N GLY A 125 -15.62 7.99 -2.26
CA GLY A 125 -15.52 7.82 -0.82
C GLY A 125 -15.07 6.41 -0.40
N LEU A 126 -15.07 6.14 0.89
CA LEU A 126 -14.78 4.82 1.45
C LEU A 126 -16.05 3.94 1.41
N LYS A 127 -15.94 2.72 0.88
CA LYS A 127 -16.99 1.70 0.94
C LYS A 127 -16.74 0.77 2.12
N ARG A 128 -15.56 0.16 2.20
CA ARG A 128 -15.11 -0.66 3.33
C ARG A 128 -13.58 -0.83 3.37
N ASN A 129 -13.12 -1.30 4.51
CA ASN A 129 -11.76 -1.82 4.64
C ASN A 129 -11.65 -3.17 3.93
N LEU A 130 -10.46 -3.49 3.41
CA LEU A 130 -10.11 -4.85 3.02
C LEU A 130 -9.72 -5.65 4.26
N THR A 131 -9.99 -6.96 4.23
CA THR A 131 -9.42 -7.87 5.22
C THR A 131 -7.92 -8.05 4.97
N ALA A 132 -7.19 -8.57 5.96
CA ALA A 132 -5.78 -8.90 5.77
C ALA A 132 -5.59 -9.87 4.61
N GLY A 133 -6.46 -10.87 4.50
CA GLY A 133 -6.46 -11.85 3.42
C GLY A 133 -6.65 -11.24 2.04
N GLU A 134 -7.55 -10.27 1.89
CA GLU A 134 -7.74 -9.56 0.62
C GLU A 134 -6.51 -8.72 0.23
N ILE A 135 -5.79 -8.16 1.20
CA ILE A 135 -4.52 -7.45 0.93
C ILE A 135 -3.44 -8.45 0.56
N ILE A 136 -3.30 -9.56 1.29
CA ILE A 136 -2.34 -10.65 1.05
C ILE A 136 -2.54 -11.26 -0.34
N ALA A 137 -3.79 -11.53 -0.71
CA ALA A 137 -4.14 -12.17 -1.98
C ALA A 137 -3.62 -11.38 -3.20
N GLN A 138 -3.52 -10.05 -3.12
CA GLN A 138 -2.94 -9.22 -4.19
C GLN A 138 -1.47 -9.58 -4.43
N VAL A 139 -0.68 -9.76 -3.37
CA VAL A 139 0.75 -10.10 -3.47
C VAL A 139 0.94 -11.56 -3.85
N VAL A 140 0.13 -12.47 -3.31
CA VAL A 140 0.17 -13.90 -3.68
C VAL A 140 -0.16 -14.09 -5.16
N TYR A 141 -1.16 -13.36 -5.68
CA TYR A 141 -1.50 -13.35 -7.10
C TYR A 141 -0.32 -12.84 -7.96
N ALA A 142 0.28 -11.70 -7.57
CA ALA A 142 1.43 -11.14 -8.25
C ALA A 142 2.62 -12.12 -8.25
N GLN A 143 2.89 -12.76 -7.10
CA GLN A 143 3.98 -13.74 -7.01
C GLN A 143 3.73 -14.94 -7.92
N LYS A 144 2.49 -15.45 -7.98
CA LYS A 144 2.14 -16.56 -8.86
C LYS A 144 2.36 -16.26 -10.35
N LEU A 145 2.12 -15.01 -10.77
CA LEU A 145 2.44 -14.58 -12.14
C LEU A 145 3.94 -14.55 -12.37
N LEU A 146 4.70 -14.03 -11.42
CA LEU A 146 6.16 -13.93 -11.50
C LEU A 146 6.86 -15.29 -11.43
N ASP A 147 6.29 -16.29 -10.75
CA ASP A 147 6.80 -17.66 -10.73
C ASP A 147 6.89 -18.27 -12.14
N ALA A 148 5.96 -17.92 -13.04
CA ALA A 148 5.98 -18.39 -14.42
C ALA A 148 7.15 -17.82 -15.24
N GLU A 149 7.78 -16.75 -14.74
CA GLU A 149 8.94 -16.07 -15.34
C GLU A 149 10.24 -16.34 -14.56
N ASP A 150 10.20 -17.25 -13.55
CA ASP A 150 11.29 -17.52 -12.59
C ASP A 150 11.74 -16.25 -11.84
N GLU A 151 10.80 -15.35 -11.58
CA GLU A 151 10.99 -14.09 -10.88
C GLU A 151 10.23 -14.05 -9.54
N ARG A 152 10.50 -13.04 -8.72
CA ARG A 152 9.83 -12.86 -7.43
C ARG A 152 9.39 -11.43 -7.19
N VAL A 153 8.42 -11.27 -6.28
CA VAL A 153 8.15 -9.98 -5.65
C VAL A 153 9.34 -9.61 -4.78
N SER A 154 10.00 -8.51 -5.10
CA SER A 154 11.19 -8.01 -4.40
C SER A 154 10.86 -6.93 -3.39
N SER A 155 9.79 -6.16 -3.64
CA SER A 155 9.36 -5.08 -2.74
C SER A 155 7.85 -4.86 -2.80
N ILE A 156 7.31 -4.26 -1.73
CA ILE A 156 5.89 -3.92 -1.63
C ILE A 156 5.76 -2.45 -1.24
N VAL A 157 4.87 -1.73 -1.90
CA VAL A 157 4.46 -0.39 -1.50
C VAL A 157 2.96 -0.37 -1.21
N ILE A 158 2.58 0.09 -0.04
CA ILE A 158 1.18 0.27 0.34
C ILE A 158 0.80 1.72 -0.02
N MET A 159 0.56 1.92 -1.32
CA MET A 159 0.27 3.22 -1.94
C MET A 159 -0.90 3.14 -2.93
N GLY A 160 -1.64 2.04 -2.90
CA GLY A 160 -2.86 1.86 -3.68
C GLY A 160 -4.04 2.63 -3.11
N SER A 161 -5.26 2.18 -3.39
CA SER A 161 -6.46 2.81 -2.85
C SER A 161 -6.60 2.58 -1.35
N GLY A 162 -6.91 3.65 -0.61
CA GLY A 162 -7.14 3.60 0.84
C GLY A 162 -6.05 4.24 1.68
N GLU A 163 -6.34 4.35 2.98
CA GLU A 163 -5.41 4.79 4.02
C GLU A 163 -5.09 3.58 4.93
N PRO A 164 -3.87 3.04 4.86
CA PRO A 164 -3.53 1.83 5.61
C PRO A 164 -3.66 2.00 7.13
N PHE A 165 -3.43 3.19 7.65
CA PHE A 165 -3.53 3.46 9.09
C PHE A 165 -4.97 3.66 9.58
N GLU A 166 -5.96 3.78 8.70
CA GLU A 166 -7.37 3.61 9.03
C GLU A 166 -7.82 2.14 9.01
N ASN A 167 -7.04 1.28 8.34
CA ASN A 167 -7.21 -0.18 8.32
C ASN A 167 -6.03 -0.87 9.04
N TYR A 168 -5.67 -0.36 10.21
CA TYR A 168 -4.41 -0.66 10.89
C TYR A 168 -4.20 -2.14 11.16
N ASP A 169 -5.15 -2.80 11.80
CA ASP A 169 -4.98 -4.19 12.25
C ASP A 169 -4.84 -5.18 11.08
N ALA A 170 -5.66 -5.00 10.03
CA ALA A 170 -5.52 -5.79 8.80
C ALA A 170 -4.19 -5.51 8.08
N THR A 171 -3.76 -4.25 8.06
CA THR A 171 -2.46 -3.85 7.50
C THR A 171 -1.32 -4.48 8.28
N MET A 172 -1.36 -4.49 9.60
CA MET A 172 -0.31 -5.12 10.43
C MET A 172 -0.27 -6.64 10.28
N THR A 173 -1.43 -7.30 10.20
CA THR A 173 -1.51 -8.74 9.91
C THR A 173 -0.90 -9.06 8.54
N PHE A 174 -1.22 -8.27 7.52
CA PHE A 174 -0.60 -8.36 6.19
C PHE A 174 0.93 -8.20 6.29
N LEU A 175 1.43 -7.17 6.94
CA LEU A 175 2.87 -6.91 7.06
C LEU A 175 3.61 -8.05 7.75
N ARG A 176 3.09 -8.55 8.88
CA ARG A 176 3.65 -9.69 9.62
C ARG A 176 3.72 -10.95 8.76
N THR A 177 2.70 -11.19 7.94
CA THR A 177 2.67 -12.32 7.00
C THR A 177 3.70 -12.17 5.89
N MET A 178 3.83 -10.97 5.30
CA MET A 178 4.78 -10.72 4.21
C MET A 178 6.25 -10.90 4.63
N ILE A 179 6.59 -10.49 5.85
CA ILE A 179 7.97 -10.59 6.37
C ILE A 179 8.28 -11.95 6.99
N HIS A 180 7.28 -12.78 7.27
CA HIS A 180 7.45 -14.04 7.95
C HIS A 180 8.31 -15.01 7.12
N PRO A 181 9.33 -15.69 7.73
CA PRO A 181 10.23 -16.61 6.99
C PRO A 181 9.51 -17.77 6.28
N LYS A 182 8.37 -18.22 6.81
CA LYS A 182 7.49 -19.24 6.18
C LYS A 182 6.39 -18.62 5.30
N GLY A 183 6.30 -17.30 5.23
CA GLY A 183 5.42 -16.57 4.32
C GLY A 183 6.14 -16.29 3.00
N LEU A 184 5.93 -15.10 2.45
CA LEU A 184 6.64 -14.65 1.24
C LEU A 184 8.09 -14.23 1.52
N ASN A 185 8.48 -14.09 2.78
CA ASN A 185 9.83 -13.77 3.24
C ASN A 185 10.42 -12.52 2.56
N ILE A 186 9.63 -11.47 2.47
CA ILE A 186 10.06 -10.19 1.93
C ILE A 186 10.79 -9.41 3.02
N GLY A 187 12.01 -8.97 2.73
CA GLY A 187 12.79 -8.21 3.70
C GLY A 187 12.07 -6.94 4.15
N GLN A 188 12.02 -6.67 5.44
CA GLN A 188 11.27 -5.53 6.02
C GLN A 188 11.60 -4.21 5.34
N ARG A 189 12.89 -3.96 5.00
CA ARG A 189 13.35 -2.74 4.32
C ARG A 189 12.90 -2.61 2.86
N HIS A 190 12.32 -3.65 2.31
CA HIS A 190 11.74 -3.68 0.97
C HIS A 190 10.22 -3.45 1.00
N ILE A 191 9.65 -3.17 2.17
CA ILE A 191 8.24 -2.82 2.32
C ILE A 191 8.15 -1.36 2.77
N THR A 192 7.26 -0.61 2.12
CA THR A 192 6.97 0.79 2.47
C THR A 192 5.48 0.94 2.75
N VAL A 193 5.15 1.43 3.93
CA VAL A 193 3.80 1.87 4.29
C VAL A 193 3.73 3.38 4.09
N SER A 194 2.75 3.84 3.30
CA SER A 194 2.52 5.27 3.11
C SER A 194 1.21 5.68 3.76
N THR A 195 1.24 6.72 4.58
CA THR A 195 0.06 7.27 5.26
C THR A 195 -0.11 8.75 4.99
N SER A 196 -1.36 9.19 5.03
CA SER A 196 -1.74 10.61 5.00
C SER A 196 -1.46 11.35 6.32
N GLY A 197 -0.93 10.65 7.34
CA GLY A 197 -0.64 11.25 8.64
C GLY A 197 -1.75 11.02 9.67
N ILE A 198 -2.20 9.78 9.85
CA ILE A 198 -3.10 9.38 10.94
C ILE A 198 -2.27 9.29 12.22
N VAL A 199 -2.13 10.42 12.92
CA VAL A 199 -1.19 10.62 14.02
C VAL A 199 -1.21 9.53 15.09
N PRO A 200 -2.36 9.11 15.64
CA PRO A 200 -2.38 8.03 16.64
C PRO A 200 -1.79 6.71 16.12
N SER A 201 -2.06 6.38 14.84
CA SER A 201 -1.52 5.17 14.21
C SER A 201 -0.03 5.30 13.87
N MET A 202 0.47 6.52 13.63
CA MET A 202 1.90 6.75 13.44
C MET A 202 2.69 6.44 14.72
N TYR A 203 2.20 6.90 15.89
CA TYR A 203 2.79 6.55 17.18
C TYR A 203 2.77 5.04 17.42
N LYS A 204 1.59 4.41 17.21
CA LYS A 204 1.44 2.94 17.33
C LYS A 204 2.43 2.20 16.42
N PHE A 205 2.58 2.63 15.17
CA PHE A 205 3.52 2.01 14.23
C PHE A 205 5.00 2.20 14.61
N ALA A 206 5.35 3.32 15.22
CA ALA A 206 6.70 3.55 15.74
C ALA A 206 7.06 2.57 16.87
N ASP A 207 6.07 2.09 17.62
CA ASP A 207 6.24 1.14 18.72
C ASP A 207 6.22 -0.35 18.29
N GLU A 208 5.98 -0.66 17.01
CA GLU A 208 5.85 -2.05 16.50
C GLU A 208 7.19 -2.80 16.32
N ASP A 209 8.32 -2.23 16.71
CA ASP A 209 9.66 -2.84 16.57
C ASP A 209 9.92 -3.44 15.17
N THR A 210 9.67 -2.67 14.13
CA THR A 210 9.81 -3.09 12.74
C THR A 210 10.86 -2.26 11.98
N GLN A 211 11.46 -2.88 10.94
CA GLN A 211 12.34 -2.20 9.99
C GLN A 211 11.63 -1.81 8.68
N ILE A 212 10.30 -1.88 8.65
CA ILE A 212 9.47 -1.47 7.50
C ILE A 212 9.59 0.05 7.32
N ASN A 213 9.67 0.51 6.08
CA ASN A 213 9.79 1.95 5.79
C ASN A 213 8.47 2.66 5.99
N LEU A 214 8.53 3.85 6.58
CA LEU A 214 7.38 4.75 6.70
C LEU A 214 7.52 5.90 5.70
N ALA A 215 6.48 6.11 4.91
CA ALA A 215 6.33 7.27 4.04
C ALA A 215 5.14 8.12 4.49
N ILE A 216 5.30 9.44 4.47
CA ILE A 216 4.27 10.40 4.87
C ILE A 216 3.86 11.23 3.67
N SER A 217 2.60 11.13 3.29
CA SER A 217 1.99 12.01 2.31
C SER A 217 1.81 13.41 2.91
N ILE A 218 2.80 14.28 2.69
CA ILE A 218 2.83 15.63 3.26
C ILE A 218 2.19 16.66 2.32
N HIS A 219 2.58 16.67 1.05
CA HIS A 219 2.07 17.41 -0.11
C HIS A 219 1.94 18.95 0.05
N ALA A 220 2.37 19.50 1.18
CA ALA A 220 2.38 20.94 1.45
C ALA A 220 3.46 21.27 2.49
N PRO A 221 3.99 22.50 2.52
CA PRO A 221 4.97 22.91 3.50
C PRO A 221 4.35 23.44 4.79
N ASN A 222 3.05 23.71 4.82
CA ASN A 222 2.36 24.34 5.93
C ASN A 222 0.93 23.82 6.10
N ASP A 223 0.31 24.23 7.20
CA ASP A 223 -1.03 23.79 7.61
C ASP A 223 -2.13 24.32 6.69
N GLU A 224 -2.02 25.56 6.22
CA GLU A 224 -3.03 26.20 5.36
C GLU A 224 -3.15 25.45 4.02
N LEU A 225 -2.03 25.28 3.34
CA LEU A 225 -1.99 24.63 2.04
C LEU A 225 -2.32 23.14 2.14
N ARG A 226 -1.84 22.49 3.20
CA ARG A 226 -2.14 21.08 3.46
C ARG A 226 -3.63 20.87 3.70
N SER A 227 -4.29 21.75 4.44
CA SER A 227 -5.74 21.68 4.69
C SER A 227 -6.58 21.85 3.42
N LYS A 228 -6.09 22.61 2.43
CA LYS A 228 -6.73 22.74 1.12
C LYS A 228 -6.59 21.47 0.27
N LEU A 229 -5.42 20.86 0.29
CA LEU A 229 -5.11 19.67 -0.52
C LEU A 229 -5.56 18.37 0.14
N MET A 230 -5.46 18.28 1.45
CA MET A 230 -5.71 17.10 2.26
C MET A 230 -6.62 17.44 3.45
N PRO A 231 -7.94 17.28 3.34
CA PRO A 231 -8.89 17.61 4.41
C PRO A 231 -8.63 16.92 5.74
N VAL A 232 -7.95 15.77 5.74
CA VAL A 232 -7.51 15.05 6.96
C VAL A 232 -6.67 15.92 7.88
N ASN A 233 -5.99 16.95 7.33
CA ASN A 233 -5.20 17.90 8.11
C ASN A 233 -6.01 18.67 9.16
N ARG A 234 -7.31 18.85 8.94
CA ARG A 234 -8.21 19.47 9.94
C ARG A 234 -8.35 18.60 11.20
N ARG A 235 -8.20 17.29 11.07
CA ARG A 235 -8.24 16.34 12.19
C ARG A 235 -6.86 16.11 12.79
N PHE A 236 -5.84 16.09 11.97
CA PHE A 236 -4.43 15.88 12.35
C PHE A 236 -3.61 17.01 11.72
N PRO A 237 -3.48 18.16 12.43
CA PRO A 237 -2.77 19.34 11.96
C PRO A 237 -1.32 19.02 11.56
N PHE A 238 -0.80 19.80 10.63
CA PHE A 238 0.54 19.64 10.07
C PHE A 238 1.61 19.48 11.17
N LYS A 239 1.55 20.32 12.21
CA LYS A 239 2.51 20.24 13.32
C LYS A 239 2.45 18.88 14.04
N GLU A 240 1.28 18.33 14.30
CA GLU A 240 1.13 17.03 14.98
C GLU A 240 1.72 15.89 14.14
N VAL A 241 1.56 15.95 12.80
CA VAL A 241 2.17 14.99 11.88
C VAL A 241 3.70 15.08 11.95
N ILE A 242 4.27 16.28 11.96
CA ILE A 242 5.71 16.50 12.09
C ILE A 242 6.22 16.00 13.45
N ASP A 243 5.53 16.30 14.54
CA ASP A 243 5.86 15.81 15.88
C ASP A 243 5.87 14.25 15.91
N ALA A 244 4.89 13.60 15.30
CA ALA A 244 4.86 12.15 15.18
C ALA A 244 6.01 11.59 14.31
N CYS A 245 6.47 12.34 13.30
CA CYS A 245 7.66 11.98 12.52
C CYS A 245 8.94 12.03 13.38
N HIS A 246 9.11 13.05 14.19
CA HIS A 246 10.22 13.13 15.14
C HIS A 246 10.21 11.96 16.13
N TYR A 247 9.03 11.63 16.67
CA TYR A 247 8.89 10.47 17.56
C TYR A 247 9.30 9.16 16.86
N TYR A 248 8.80 8.94 15.63
CA TYR A 248 9.17 7.74 14.85
C TYR A 248 10.68 7.64 14.64
N ILE A 249 11.33 8.74 14.25
CA ILE A 249 12.78 8.77 14.02
C ILE A 249 13.53 8.49 15.34
N ALA A 250 13.15 9.15 16.43
CA ALA A 250 13.76 8.96 17.74
C ALA A 250 13.61 7.51 18.24
N LYS A 251 12.44 6.90 18.02
CA LYS A 251 12.12 5.56 18.48
C LYS A 251 12.80 4.46 17.66
N THR A 252 12.86 4.63 16.34
CA THR A 252 13.30 3.59 15.41
C THR A 252 14.69 3.78 14.84
N GLY A 253 15.25 4.97 14.92
CA GLY A 253 16.50 5.38 14.25
C GLY A 253 16.39 5.39 12.72
N ARG A 254 15.14 5.31 12.18
CA ARG A 254 14.94 5.14 10.75
C ARG A 254 14.56 6.44 10.06
N ARG A 255 15.01 6.57 8.81
CA ARG A 255 14.66 7.67 7.92
C ARG A 255 13.17 7.59 7.51
N ILE A 256 12.49 8.75 7.54
CA ILE A 256 11.16 8.92 6.94
C ILE A 256 11.30 9.38 5.48
N THR A 257 10.39 8.93 4.62
CA THR A 257 10.22 9.48 3.29
C THR A 257 8.99 10.38 3.27
N PHE A 258 9.13 11.64 2.86
CA PHE A 258 8.01 12.53 2.61
C PHE A 258 7.63 12.47 1.13
N GLU A 259 6.41 12.07 0.85
CA GLU A 259 5.83 12.10 -0.48
C GLU A 259 5.23 13.50 -0.71
N TYR A 260 5.70 14.18 -1.75
CA TYR A 260 5.25 15.54 -2.09
C TYR A 260 4.76 15.59 -3.53
N ALA A 261 3.44 15.57 -3.73
CA ALA A 261 2.83 15.79 -5.03
C ALA A 261 3.04 17.24 -5.47
N LEU A 262 3.79 17.45 -6.54
CA LEU A 262 3.97 18.77 -7.15
C LEU A 262 2.80 19.07 -8.09
N ILE A 263 2.05 20.12 -7.75
CA ILE A 263 0.82 20.54 -8.43
C ILE A 263 1.02 21.95 -8.97
N GLY A 264 0.98 22.10 -10.29
CA GLY A 264 1.24 23.34 -10.98
C GLY A 264 0.42 24.52 -10.47
N SER A 265 1.10 25.62 -10.16
CA SER A 265 0.54 26.85 -9.61
C SER A 265 -0.18 26.72 -8.24
N VAL A 266 0.00 25.58 -7.55
CA VAL A 266 -0.63 25.35 -6.24
C VAL A 266 0.42 25.26 -5.12
N ASN A 267 1.34 24.30 -5.21
CA ASN A 267 2.32 24.01 -4.16
C ASN A 267 3.76 23.87 -4.69
N ASP A 268 4.03 24.30 -5.90
CA ASP A 268 5.27 24.08 -6.64
C ASP A 268 6.19 25.33 -6.73
N ARG A 269 5.87 26.40 -6.02
CA ARG A 269 6.67 27.65 -6.05
C ARG A 269 7.96 27.49 -5.26
N PRO A 270 9.02 28.28 -5.59
CA PRO A 270 10.27 28.30 -4.83
C PRO A 270 10.08 28.53 -3.31
N GLU A 271 9.17 29.43 -2.93
CA GLU A 271 8.88 29.74 -1.53
C GLU A 271 8.35 28.49 -0.77
N HIS A 272 7.56 27.63 -1.45
CA HIS A 272 7.07 26.38 -0.86
C HIS A 272 8.22 25.38 -0.62
N ALA A 273 9.21 25.34 -1.52
CA ALA A 273 10.39 24.51 -1.34
C ALA A 273 11.26 24.99 -0.18
N GLU A 274 11.43 26.33 -0.04
CA GLU A 274 12.17 26.93 1.07
C GLU A 274 11.50 26.66 2.41
N GLU A 275 10.19 26.90 2.50
CA GLU A 275 9.40 26.62 3.71
C GLU A 275 9.44 25.14 4.09
N LEU A 276 9.28 24.23 3.11
CA LEU A 276 9.39 22.79 3.36
C LEU A 276 10.77 22.40 3.88
N ALA A 277 11.82 22.97 3.30
CA ALA A 277 13.19 22.71 3.75
C ALA A 277 13.42 23.18 5.19
N ASP A 278 12.87 24.34 5.56
CA ASP A 278 13.00 24.87 6.91
C ASP A 278 12.26 24.02 7.95
N VAL A 279 11.08 23.47 7.58
CA VAL A 279 10.34 22.52 8.44
C VAL A 279 11.09 21.20 8.62
N LEU A 280 11.74 20.69 7.56
CA LEU A 280 12.42 19.40 7.58
C LEU A 280 13.90 19.48 8.00
N LYS A 281 14.38 20.68 8.33
CA LYS A 281 15.74 20.90 8.77
C LYS A 281 16.08 19.99 9.95
N ASP A 282 17.28 19.40 9.89
CA ASP A 282 17.83 18.49 10.90
C ASP A 282 17.02 17.18 11.11
N MET A 283 16.01 16.90 10.28
CA MET A 283 15.25 15.67 10.32
C MET A 283 15.91 14.58 9.46
N LEU A 284 16.03 13.36 9.98
CA LEU A 284 16.47 12.20 9.20
C LEU A 284 15.39 11.80 8.18
N CYS A 285 15.40 12.48 7.04
CA CYS A 285 14.34 12.32 6.04
C CYS A 285 14.87 12.27 4.60
N HIS A 286 13.95 11.98 3.71
CA HIS A 286 14.07 12.06 2.27
C HIS A 286 12.77 12.62 1.70
N VAL A 287 12.82 13.48 0.69
CA VAL A 287 11.64 13.98 -0.01
C VAL A 287 11.54 13.33 -1.38
N ASN A 288 10.41 12.70 -1.66
CA ASN A 288 10.10 12.13 -2.96
C ASN A 288 9.12 13.07 -3.67
N LEU A 289 9.61 13.79 -4.67
CA LEU A 289 8.83 14.73 -5.47
C LEU A 289 8.06 13.95 -6.55
N ILE A 290 6.75 14.06 -6.52
CA ILE A 290 5.84 13.36 -7.44
C ILE A 290 5.12 14.40 -8.30
N PRO A 291 5.51 14.64 -9.55
CA PRO A 291 4.68 15.45 -10.44
C PRO A 291 3.25 14.88 -10.48
N VAL A 292 2.24 15.73 -10.25
CA VAL A 292 0.85 15.26 -10.17
C VAL A 292 0.45 14.56 -11.48
N ASN A 293 -0.22 13.41 -11.35
CA ASN A 293 -0.74 12.68 -12.48
C ASN A 293 -2.13 13.21 -12.85
N TYR A 294 -2.45 13.18 -14.13
CA TYR A 294 -3.73 13.64 -14.63
C TYR A 294 -4.87 12.73 -14.12
N VAL A 295 -5.88 13.35 -13.53
CA VAL A 295 -7.14 12.74 -13.12
C VAL A 295 -8.27 13.54 -13.76
N PRO A 296 -9.07 12.96 -14.68
CA PRO A 296 -10.07 13.72 -15.46
C PRO A 296 -11.05 14.52 -14.63
N GLU A 297 -11.39 14.05 -13.44
CA GLU A 297 -12.35 14.69 -12.53
C GLU A 297 -11.70 15.71 -11.58
N ARG A 298 -10.39 15.96 -11.74
CA ARG A 298 -9.62 16.91 -10.92
C ARG A 298 -8.98 17.97 -11.82
N ASN A 299 -9.17 19.24 -11.46
CA ASN A 299 -8.66 20.38 -12.25
C ASN A 299 -7.19 20.73 -11.89
N TYR A 300 -6.35 19.73 -11.67
CA TYR A 300 -4.94 19.95 -11.35
C TYR A 300 -4.06 19.78 -12.56
N VAL A 301 -3.09 20.69 -12.68
CA VAL A 301 -2.14 20.72 -13.78
C VAL A 301 -0.78 20.25 -13.26
N ARG A 302 -0.08 19.51 -14.07
CA ARG A 302 1.28 19.07 -13.79
C ARG A 302 2.23 20.28 -13.73
N THR A 303 3.11 20.31 -12.76
CA THR A 303 4.20 21.27 -12.66
C THR A 303 5.14 21.17 -13.87
N PRO A 304 5.55 22.28 -14.50
CA PRO A 304 6.55 22.27 -15.56
C PRO A 304 7.87 21.65 -15.11
N ARG A 305 8.58 21.05 -16.07
CA ARG A 305 9.80 20.28 -15.74
C ARG A 305 10.88 21.13 -15.07
N ASP A 306 11.07 22.36 -15.52
CA ASP A 306 12.08 23.26 -14.99
C ASP A 306 11.75 23.68 -13.55
N ASP A 307 10.49 23.89 -13.23
CA ASP A 307 10.05 24.20 -11.87
C ASP A 307 10.20 23.01 -10.92
N ILE A 308 10.02 21.76 -11.42
CA ILE A 308 10.29 20.53 -10.65
C ILE A 308 11.78 20.45 -10.27
N PHE A 309 12.68 20.72 -11.23
CA PHE A 309 14.12 20.71 -10.97
C PHE A 309 14.55 21.85 -10.05
N GLU A 310 13.94 23.04 -10.20
CA GLU A 310 14.21 24.16 -9.31
C GLU A 310 13.78 23.87 -7.88
N PHE A 311 12.58 23.28 -7.68
CA PHE A 311 12.11 22.85 -6.38
C PHE A 311 13.08 21.84 -5.73
N GLN A 312 13.52 20.84 -6.49
CA GLN A 312 14.52 19.86 -6.03
C GLN A 312 15.85 20.55 -5.66
N ARG A 313 16.29 21.47 -6.50
CA ARG A 313 17.55 22.21 -6.29
C ARG A 313 17.53 23.02 -4.99
N ILE A 314 16.41 23.68 -4.71
CA ILE A 314 16.24 24.46 -3.46
C ILE A 314 16.31 23.53 -2.24
N LEU A 315 15.58 22.43 -2.22
CA LEU A 315 15.62 21.44 -1.15
C LEU A 315 17.06 20.93 -0.93
N THR A 316 17.73 20.53 -2.01
CA THR A 316 19.10 20.00 -1.95
C THR A 316 20.10 21.04 -1.44
N LYS A 317 19.99 22.29 -1.89
CA LYS A 317 20.83 23.40 -1.43
C LYS A 317 20.68 23.66 0.08
N LYS A 318 19.48 23.43 0.61
CA LYS A 318 19.16 23.53 2.05
C LYS A 318 19.52 22.25 2.85
N GLY A 319 20.14 21.26 2.22
CA GLY A 319 20.60 20.03 2.86
C GLY A 319 19.54 18.91 2.93
N ILE A 320 18.38 19.07 2.29
CA ILE A 320 17.35 18.06 2.24
C ILE A 320 17.55 17.15 1.02
N ASN A 321 17.73 15.85 1.25
CA ASN A 321 17.78 14.88 0.16
C ASN A 321 16.43 14.79 -0.55
N ALA A 322 16.37 15.09 -1.84
CA ALA A 322 15.17 15.05 -2.64
C ALA A 322 15.39 14.32 -3.97
N THR A 323 14.44 13.47 -4.35
CA THR A 323 14.42 12.81 -5.67
C THR A 323 13.12 13.08 -6.38
N ILE A 324 13.18 13.13 -7.71
CA ILE A 324 12.01 13.19 -8.57
C ILE A 324 11.62 11.77 -8.91
N ARG A 325 10.40 11.36 -8.56
CA ARG A 325 9.90 10.02 -8.81
C ARG A 325 9.76 9.78 -10.31
N ARG A 326 10.37 8.68 -10.78
CA ARG A 326 10.14 8.20 -12.13
C ARG A 326 8.69 7.71 -12.24
N GLU A 327 7.99 8.18 -13.26
CA GLU A 327 6.65 7.69 -13.57
C GLU A 327 6.70 6.27 -14.12
N GLN A 328 5.72 5.47 -13.71
CA GLN A 328 5.50 4.12 -14.23
C GLN A 328 4.01 3.92 -14.48
N GLY A 329 3.69 3.25 -15.59
CA GLY A 329 2.32 2.95 -15.96
C GLY A 329 1.46 4.19 -16.25
N HIS A 330 2.06 5.30 -16.68
CA HIS A 330 1.35 6.54 -16.99
C HIS A 330 0.30 6.35 -18.09
N ASP A 331 0.64 5.60 -19.14
CA ASP A 331 -0.19 5.30 -20.31
C ASP A 331 -1.43 4.44 -20.01
N ILE A 332 -1.40 3.74 -18.87
CA ILE A 332 -2.51 2.87 -18.40
C ILE A 332 -3.19 3.38 -17.12
N ALA A 333 -2.96 4.63 -16.73
CA ALA A 333 -3.46 5.23 -15.49
C ALA A 333 -3.17 4.34 -14.25
N ALA A 334 -1.93 3.83 -14.15
CA ALA A 334 -1.47 3.01 -13.03
C ALA A 334 -0.60 3.79 -12.03
N ALA A 335 -0.35 5.07 -12.29
CA ALA A 335 0.48 5.89 -11.44
C ALA A 335 -0.24 6.31 -10.13
N CYS A 336 0.54 6.79 -9.16
CA CYS A 336 0.01 7.23 -7.87
C CYS A 336 -1.10 8.28 -8.02
N GLY A 337 -2.17 8.11 -7.23
CA GLY A 337 -3.35 8.97 -7.25
C GLY A 337 -4.35 8.68 -8.38
N GLN A 338 -4.07 7.74 -9.29
CA GLN A 338 -4.94 7.42 -10.43
C GLN A 338 -5.81 6.18 -10.22
N LEU A 339 -5.50 5.34 -9.21
CA LEU A 339 -6.20 4.08 -8.99
C LEU A 339 -7.63 4.32 -8.54
N ARG A 340 -8.56 3.73 -9.28
CA ARG A 340 -10.00 3.71 -8.99
C ARG A 340 -10.66 2.58 -9.79
N ALA A 341 -11.55 1.83 -9.21
CA ALA A 341 -12.23 0.70 -9.85
C ALA A 341 -13.31 1.15 -10.86
N LYS A 342 -12.93 1.90 -11.90
CA LYS A 342 -13.86 2.52 -12.88
C LYS A 342 -14.79 1.55 -13.60
N HIS A 343 -14.43 0.28 -13.75
CA HIS A 343 -15.14 -0.64 -14.62
C HIS A 343 -16.48 -1.14 -14.06
N MET A 344 -16.69 -1.06 -12.74
CA MET A 344 -17.93 -1.49 -12.10
C MET A 344 -19.05 -0.43 -12.18
N GLU A 345 -18.70 0.84 -12.40
CA GLU A 345 -19.69 1.91 -12.55
C GLU A 345 -20.42 1.86 -13.91
N SER A 346 -19.78 1.27 -14.93
CA SER A 346 -20.34 1.14 -16.29
C SER A 346 -21.20 -0.12 -16.53
N THR A 347 -21.15 -1.09 -15.63
CA THR A 347 -21.91 -2.35 -15.72
C THR A 347 -23.06 -2.43 -14.72
N GLY A 348 -23.36 -1.33 -14.01
CA GLY A 348 -24.54 -1.20 -13.18
C GLY A 348 -25.80 -1.39 -14.02
N THR A 349 -26.27 -2.60 -14.06
CA THR A 349 -27.59 -3.00 -14.58
C THR A 349 -28.66 -2.13 -13.91
N ARG A 350 -29.47 -1.52 -14.75
CA ARG A 350 -30.76 -0.90 -14.38
C ARG A 350 -31.68 -1.89 -13.67
#